data_da5864f28f317ac5e649a299c177e5d9
#
_entry.id   da5864f28f317ac5e649a299c177e5d9
#
_cell.length_a   1.000
_cell.length_b   1.000
_cell.length_c   1.000
_cell.angle_alpha   90.00
_cell.angle_beta   90.00
_cell.angle_gamma   90.00
#
_symmetry.space_group_name_H-M   'P 1'
#
loop_
_entity.id
_entity.type
_entity.pdbx_description
1 polymer ?
#
loop_
_entity_poly.entity_id
_entity_poly.type
_entity_poly.pdbx_seq_one_letter_code
_entity_poly.pdbx_strand_id
1 'polypeptide(L)'
;MTQPHLDVPKESVDKAIELVGYGALLILFGLPVILYYSLPETIPIHYGFDGIPDGYGHRRMIWLLPAIGILLYGGMMWLANYPHVFNYPVKLTTDNIYRQYRYAQRLLRMISTLVIMLFAFLNYMSIQITFGELDAIPTWPLLLMLAAIFASVGSYIYKALKNG
;
A
#
# COMPACT_ATOMS: atom_id res chain seq x y z
N MET A 1 -12.22 6.00 28.69
CA MET A 1 -10.99 5.43 29.27
C MET A 1 -9.91 5.47 28.19
N THR A 2 -8.74 6.02 28.49
CA THR A 2 -7.60 6.01 27.56
C THR A 2 -7.05 4.59 27.47
N GLN A 3 -6.84 4.10 26.25
CA GLN A 3 -6.26 2.78 26.03
C GLN A 3 -4.79 2.77 26.50
N PRO A 4 -4.32 1.71 27.17
CA PRO A 4 -2.95 1.67 27.69
C PRO A 4 -1.93 1.59 26.55
N HIS A 5 -0.82 2.26 26.73
CA HIS A 5 0.33 2.15 25.83
C HIS A 5 1.06 0.84 26.11
N LEU A 6 1.02 -0.11 25.16
CA LEU A 6 1.70 -1.40 25.25
C LEU A 6 2.66 -1.55 24.08
N ASP A 7 3.85 -2.00 24.35
CA ASP A 7 4.79 -2.41 23.32
C ASP A 7 4.42 -3.81 22.81
N VAL A 8 4.14 -3.90 21.49
CA VAL A 8 3.82 -5.15 20.81
C VAL A 8 4.91 -5.43 19.79
N PRO A 9 5.86 -6.32 20.10
CA PRO A 9 6.99 -6.60 19.21
C PRO A 9 6.54 -7.22 17.89
N LYS A 10 7.27 -6.87 16.82
CA LYS A 10 7.05 -7.39 15.47
C LYS A 10 7.43 -8.87 15.40
N GLU A 11 6.54 -9.67 14.84
CA GLU A 11 6.83 -11.07 14.48
C GLU A 11 7.54 -11.16 13.11
N SER A 12 8.05 -12.36 12.76
CA SER A 12 8.73 -12.59 11.49
C SER A 12 7.85 -12.25 10.28
N VAL A 13 6.55 -12.52 10.38
CA VAL A 13 5.56 -12.17 9.33
C VAL A 13 5.47 -10.65 9.14
N ASP A 14 5.47 -9.87 10.22
CA ASP A 14 5.40 -8.40 10.14
C ASP A 14 6.64 -7.83 9.45
N LYS A 15 7.82 -8.39 9.77
CA LYS A 15 9.08 -8.01 9.13
C LYS A 15 9.11 -8.39 7.63
N ALA A 16 8.55 -9.55 7.28
CA ALA A 16 8.45 -9.97 5.88
C ALA A 16 7.52 -9.04 5.08
N ILE A 17 6.39 -8.64 5.64
CA ILE A 17 5.46 -7.68 5.03
C ILE A 17 6.19 -6.33 4.79
N GLU A 18 6.90 -5.81 5.80
CA GLU A 18 7.66 -4.57 5.68
C GLU A 18 8.77 -4.68 4.61
N LEU A 19 9.48 -5.80 4.54
CA LEU A 19 10.53 -6.03 3.53
C LEU A 19 9.97 -5.98 2.11
N VAL A 20 8.80 -6.60 1.88
CA VAL A 20 8.09 -6.51 0.58
C VAL A 20 7.71 -5.06 0.27
N GLY A 21 7.22 -4.32 1.27
CA GLY A 21 6.90 -2.90 1.12
C GLY A 21 8.12 -2.04 0.76
N TYR A 22 9.25 -2.27 1.39
CA TYR A 22 10.51 -1.58 1.04
C TYR A 22 10.97 -1.93 -0.38
N GLY A 23 10.84 -3.20 -0.81
CA GLY A 23 11.11 -3.60 -2.19
C GLY A 23 10.20 -2.87 -3.20
N ALA A 24 8.91 -2.76 -2.89
CA ALA A 24 7.97 -2.01 -3.73
C ALA A 24 8.30 -0.50 -3.77
N LEU A 25 8.72 0.11 -2.66
CA LEU A 25 9.21 1.49 -2.63
C LEU A 25 10.44 1.68 -3.51
N LEU A 26 11.40 0.76 -3.45
CA LEU A 26 12.59 0.81 -4.29
C LEU A 26 12.23 0.78 -5.78
N ILE A 27 11.26 -0.04 -6.18
CA ILE A 27 10.77 -0.09 -7.57
C ILE A 27 10.07 1.22 -7.92
N LEU A 28 9.15 1.69 -7.07
CA LEU A 28 8.35 2.89 -7.28
C LEU A 28 9.20 4.15 -7.50
N PHE A 29 10.31 4.29 -6.75
CA PHE A 29 11.23 5.42 -6.91
C PHE A 29 12.35 5.14 -7.91
N GLY A 30 12.89 3.94 -7.91
CA GLY A 30 14.06 3.57 -8.71
C GLY A 30 13.78 3.68 -10.21
N LEU A 31 12.62 3.22 -10.68
CA LEU A 31 12.27 3.29 -12.09
C LEU A 31 12.20 4.74 -12.61
N PRO A 32 11.47 5.68 -11.97
CA PRO A 32 11.51 7.08 -12.36
C PRO A 32 12.91 7.69 -12.30
N VAL A 33 13.72 7.40 -11.27
CA VAL A 33 15.09 7.91 -11.17
C VAL A 33 15.93 7.51 -12.37
N ILE A 34 15.87 6.23 -12.76
CA ILE A 34 16.68 5.69 -13.85
C ILE A 34 16.19 6.16 -15.23
N LEU A 35 14.86 6.21 -15.41
CA LEU A 35 14.25 6.37 -16.74
C LEU A 35 13.79 7.81 -17.04
N TYR A 36 13.82 8.73 -16.06
CA TYR A 36 13.25 10.08 -16.20
C TYR A 36 13.69 10.83 -17.44
N TYR A 37 14.98 10.80 -17.75
CA TYR A 37 15.54 11.52 -18.90
C TYR A 37 15.29 10.81 -20.23
N SER A 38 14.93 9.53 -20.21
CA SER A 38 14.54 8.76 -21.40
C SER A 38 13.05 8.91 -21.73
N LEU A 39 12.23 9.39 -20.77
CA LEU A 39 10.82 9.63 -21.00
C LEU A 39 10.61 10.84 -21.93
N PRO A 40 9.65 10.79 -22.86
CA PRO A 40 9.23 11.95 -23.64
C PRO A 40 8.65 13.04 -22.73
N GLU A 41 8.52 14.27 -23.22
CA GLU A 41 7.97 15.39 -22.43
C GLU A 41 6.52 15.15 -22.01
N THR A 42 5.75 14.42 -22.82
CA THR A 42 4.35 14.10 -22.56
C THR A 42 4.20 12.59 -22.34
N ILE A 43 3.59 12.20 -21.23
CA ILE A 43 3.33 10.82 -20.83
C ILE A 43 1.86 10.62 -20.50
N PRO A 44 1.31 9.39 -20.53
CA PRO A 44 0.00 9.07 -20.00
C PRO A 44 -0.06 9.33 -18.50
N ILE A 45 -1.12 10.00 -18.03
CA ILE A 45 -1.34 10.32 -16.61
C ILE A 45 -2.74 9.91 -16.11
N HIS A 46 -3.63 9.54 -17.01
CA HIS A 46 -4.96 9.03 -16.70
C HIS A 46 -5.29 7.87 -17.64
N TYR A 47 -6.11 6.93 -17.14
CA TYR A 47 -6.47 5.69 -17.82
C TYR A 47 -7.96 5.40 -17.64
N GLY A 48 -8.63 5.01 -18.71
CA GLY A 48 -10.01 4.54 -18.68
C GLY A 48 -10.18 3.21 -17.92
N PHE A 49 -11.42 2.78 -17.75
CA PHE A 49 -11.71 1.48 -17.11
C PHE A 49 -11.18 0.27 -17.89
N ASP A 50 -10.93 0.43 -19.17
CA ASP A 50 -10.30 -0.55 -20.06
C ASP A 50 -8.76 -0.58 -19.94
N GLY A 51 -8.21 0.33 -19.15
CA GLY A 51 -6.78 0.51 -18.97
C GLY A 51 -6.09 1.29 -20.09
N ILE A 52 -6.83 1.78 -21.07
CA ILE A 52 -6.29 2.57 -22.18
C ILE A 52 -6.03 4.02 -21.72
N PRO A 53 -4.90 4.63 -22.08
CA PRO A 53 -4.65 6.03 -21.76
C PRO A 53 -5.70 6.96 -22.41
N ASP A 54 -6.33 7.81 -21.60
CA ASP A 54 -7.31 8.80 -22.03
C ASP A 54 -6.96 10.23 -21.56
N GLY A 55 -5.85 10.38 -20.82
CA GLY A 55 -5.31 11.66 -20.39
C GLY A 55 -3.78 11.68 -20.41
N TYR A 56 -3.22 12.78 -20.87
CA TYR A 56 -1.78 12.96 -21.02
C TYR A 56 -1.31 14.22 -20.31
N GLY A 57 -0.07 14.21 -19.83
CA GLY A 57 0.53 15.34 -19.12
C GLY A 57 2.05 15.33 -19.17
N HIS A 58 2.66 16.36 -18.58
CA HIS A 58 4.11 16.50 -18.58
C HIS A 58 4.77 15.36 -17.78
N ARG A 59 5.91 14.83 -18.26
CA ARG A 59 6.66 13.71 -17.63
C ARG A 59 6.97 13.89 -16.13
N ARG A 60 6.96 15.13 -15.60
CA ARG A 60 7.10 15.38 -14.16
C ARG A 60 6.02 14.69 -13.31
N MET A 61 4.87 14.39 -13.91
CA MET A 61 3.77 13.69 -13.23
C MET A 61 4.13 12.26 -12.86
N ILE A 62 5.19 11.67 -13.42
CA ILE A 62 5.70 10.34 -13.03
C ILE A 62 6.06 10.28 -11.54
N TRP A 63 6.39 11.42 -10.93
CA TRP A 63 6.72 11.54 -9.52
C TRP A 63 5.51 11.62 -8.58
N LEU A 64 4.29 11.74 -9.13
CA LEU A 64 3.09 11.91 -8.31
C LEU A 64 2.82 10.68 -7.44
N LEU A 65 2.84 9.48 -8.03
CA LEU A 65 2.64 8.23 -7.28
C LEU A 65 3.78 7.96 -6.27
N PRO A 66 5.07 8.13 -6.60
CA PRO A 66 6.14 8.11 -5.59
C PRO A 66 5.92 9.06 -4.42
N ALA A 67 5.59 10.33 -4.69
CA ALA A 67 5.39 11.33 -3.64
C ALA A 67 4.22 10.99 -2.70
N ILE A 68 3.07 10.62 -3.27
CA ILE A 68 1.90 10.19 -2.47
C ILE A 68 2.23 8.87 -1.75
N GLY A 69 2.89 7.94 -2.44
CA GLY A 69 3.22 6.62 -1.91
C GLY A 69 4.09 6.68 -0.66
N ILE A 70 5.15 7.51 -0.65
CA ILE A 70 6.02 7.63 0.53
C ILE A 70 5.29 8.25 1.71
N LEU A 71 4.42 9.23 1.47
CA LEU A 71 3.62 9.86 2.52
C LEU A 71 2.62 8.86 3.13
N LEU A 72 1.91 8.11 2.29
CA LEU A 72 0.94 7.10 2.76
C LEU A 72 1.65 5.94 3.46
N TYR A 73 2.68 5.36 2.84
CA TYR A 73 3.40 4.24 3.42
C TYR A 73 4.06 4.64 4.74
N GLY A 74 4.81 5.75 4.74
CA GLY A 74 5.49 6.25 5.94
C GLY A 74 4.51 6.60 7.05
N GLY A 75 3.41 7.29 6.73
CA GLY A 75 2.36 7.65 7.69
C GLY A 75 1.67 6.44 8.29
N MET A 76 1.30 5.44 7.48
CA MET A 76 0.68 4.20 7.97
C MET A 76 1.65 3.35 8.79
N MET A 77 2.91 3.25 8.37
CA MET A 77 3.95 2.53 9.13
C MET A 77 4.26 3.22 10.46
N TRP A 78 4.28 4.57 10.48
CA TRP A 78 4.40 5.34 11.71
C TRP A 78 3.19 5.10 12.62
N LEU A 79 1.96 5.21 12.09
CA LEU A 79 0.72 5.00 12.84
C LEU A 79 0.62 3.58 13.41
N ALA A 80 1.14 2.56 12.70
CA ALA A 80 1.16 1.18 13.18
C ALA A 80 1.93 1.00 14.51
N ASN A 81 2.77 1.96 14.92
CA ASN A 81 3.45 1.91 16.21
C ASN A 81 2.60 2.46 17.37
N TYR A 82 1.42 2.99 17.08
CA TYR A 82 0.52 3.60 18.08
C TYR A 82 -0.85 2.90 18.14
N PRO A 83 -0.91 1.58 18.42
CA PRO A 83 -2.17 0.83 18.41
C PRO A 83 -3.19 1.33 19.46
N HIS A 84 -2.74 2.00 20.50
CA HIS A 84 -3.60 2.57 21.56
C HIS A 84 -4.47 3.75 21.09
N VAL A 85 -4.25 4.29 19.88
CA VAL A 85 -5.09 5.36 19.30
C VAL A 85 -6.16 4.82 18.35
N PHE A 86 -6.21 3.51 18.09
CA PHE A 86 -7.15 2.92 17.15
C PHE A 86 -8.52 2.64 17.77
N ASN A 87 -9.53 2.60 16.91
CA ASN A 87 -10.85 2.08 17.26
C ASN A 87 -10.91 0.57 16.97
N TYR A 88 -11.39 -0.20 17.93
CA TYR A 88 -11.47 -1.66 17.83
C TYR A 88 -12.92 -2.12 17.71
N PRO A 89 -13.22 -3.17 16.91
CA PRO A 89 -14.57 -3.68 16.76
C PRO A 89 -15.08 -4.44 17.99
N VAL A 90 -14.22 -4.65 19.00
CA VAL A 90 -14.53 -5.35 20.25
C VAL A 90 -14.10 -4.53 21.45
N LYS A 91 -14.70 -4.80 22.60
CA LYS A 91 -14.26 -4.19 23.86
C LYS A 91 -12.88 -4.73 24.25
N LEU A 92 -11.94 -3.82 24.47
CA LEU A 92 -10.60 -4.19 24.94
C LEU A 92 -10.65 -4.57 26.43
N THR A 93 -10.06 -5.72 26.74
CA THR A 93 -9.87 -6.24 28.10
C THR A 93 -8.39 -6.53 28.35
N THR A 94 -7.99 -6.78 29.59
CA THR A 94 -6.62 -7.21 29.92
C THR A 94 -6.19 -8.47 29.18
N ASP A 95 -7.14 -9.36 28.88
CA ASP A 95 -6.87 -10.67 28.29
C ASP A 95 -6.77 -10.64 26.76
N ASN A 96 -7.41 -9.66 26.08
CA ASN A 96 -7.45 -9.60 24.63
C ASN A 96 -6.63 -8.45 24.03
N ILE A 97 -6.33 -7.38 24.76
CA ILE A 97 -5.76 -6.14 24.25
C ILE A 97 -4.46 -6.34 23.46
N TYR A 98 -3.57 -7.21 23.95
CA TYR A 98 -2.31 -7.48 23.27
C TYR A 98 -2.51 -8.11 21.88
N ARG A 99 -3.47 -9.04 21.77
CA ARG A 99 -3.83 -9.68 20.48
C ARG A 99 -4.51 -8.69 19.54
N GLN A 100 -5.42 -7.87 20.06
CA GLN A 100 -6.14 -6.87 19.28
C GLN A 100 -5.17 -5.83 18.70
N TYR A 101 -4.23 -5.35 19.50
CA TYR A 101 -3.17 -4.44 19.03
C TYR A 101 -2.34 -5.05 17.93
N ARG A 102 -1.89 -6.29 18.09
CA ARG A 102 -1.12 -7.01 17.07
C ARG A 102 -1.89 -7.16 15.77
N TYR A 103 -3.17 -7.53 15.82
CA TYR A 103 -3.99 -7.67 14.61
C TYR A 103 -4.14 -6.34 13.86
N ALA A 104 -4.39 -5.26 14.57
CA ALA A 104 -4.55 -3.93 13.98
C ALA A 104 -3.23 -3.40 13.38
N GLN A 105 -2.11 -3.56 14.08
CA GLN A 105 -0.79 -3.19 13.56
C GLN A 105 -0.44 -3.98 12.28
N ARG A 106 -0.71 -5.29 12.27
CA ARG A 106 -0.49 -6.14 11.09
C ARG A 106 -1.37 -5.74 9.91
N LEU A 107 -2.63 -5.38 10.18
CA LEU A 107 -3.53 -4.87 9.15
C LEU A 107 -2.95 -3.62 8.49
N LEU A 108 -2.51 -2.63 9.29
CA LEU A 108 -1.91 -1.41 8.73
C LEU A 108 -0.68 -1.70 7.87
N ARG A 109 0.22 -2.57 8.35
CA ARG A 109 1.41 -2.99 7.58
C ARG A 109 1.02 -3.67 6.27
N MET A 110 0.03 -4.56 6.31
CA MET A 110 -0.45 -5.27 5.11
C MET A 110 -1.07 -4.31 4.11
N ILE A 111 -1.99 -3.43 4.55
CA ILE A 111 -2.64 -2.47 3.66
C ILE A 111 -1.60 -1.51 3.07
N SER A 112 -0.71 -0.95 3.88
CA SER A 112 0.33 -0.02 3.38
C SER A 112 1.23 -0.69 2.34
N THR A 113 1.61 -1.95 2.56
CA THR A 113 2.40 -2.73 1.60
C THR A 113 1.63 -3.00 0.30
N LEU A 114 0.36 -3.38 0.38
CA LEU A 114 -0.47 -3.60 -0.82
C LEU A 114 -0.69 -2.31 -1.62
N VAL A 115 -0.90 -1.18 -0.94
CA VAL A 115 -1.04 0.14 -1.59
C VAL A 115 0.24 0.55 -2.30
N ILE A 116 1.41 0.37 -1.66
CA ILE A 116 2.67 0.75 -2.31
C ILE A 116 3.03 -0.19 -3.48
N MET A 117 2.68 -1.48 -3.38
CA MET A 117 2.79 -2.41 -4.50
C MET A 117 1.89 -2.00 -5.67
N LEU A 118 0.66 -1.57 -5.38
CA LEU A 118 -0.25 -1.05 -6.39
C LEU A 118 0.34 0.18 -7.11
N PHE A 119 0.89 1.13 -6.35
CA PHE A 119 1.51 2.32 -6.93
C PHE A 119 2.76 1.99 -7.76
N ALA A 120 3.59 1.06 -7.28
CA ALA A 120 4.75 0.58 -8.03
C ALA A 120 4.33 -0.09 -9.34
N PHE A 121 3.27 -0.91 -9.30
CA PHE A 121 2.70 -1.55 -10.48
C PHE A 121 2.16 -0.52 -11.48
N LEU A 122 1.34 0.43 -11.03
CA LEU A 122 0.77 1.48 -11.90
C LEU A 122 1.85 2.34 -12.53
N ASN A 123 2.87 2.73 -11.76
CA ASN A 123 3.98 3.52 -12.26
C ASN A 123 4.79 2.75 -13.31
N TYR A 124 5.07 1.46 -13.06
CA TYR A 124 5.74 0.58 -14.02
C TYR A 124 4.93 0.43 -15.31
N MET A 125 3.62 0.16 -15.23
CA MET A 125 2.75 0.04 -16.41
C MET A 125 2.70 1.34 -17.21
N SER A 126 2.61 2.49 -16.53
CA SER A 126 2.64 3.81 -17.18
C SER A 126 3.95 4.03 -17.97
N ILE A 127 5.07 3.60 -17.42
CA ILE A 127 6.38 3.66 -18.13
C ILE A 127 6.37 2.73 -19.35
N GLN A 128 5.89 1.50 -19.23
CA GLN A 128 5.82 0.54 -20.35
C GLN A 128 4.94 1.06 -21.50
N ILE A 129 3.79 1.65 -21.16
CA ILE A 129 2.89 2.27 -22.13
C ILE A 129 3.55 3.49 -22.79
N THR A 130 4.28 4.29 -22.01
CA THR A 130 5.01 5.46 -22.53
C THR A 130 6.06 5.07 -23.56
N PHE A 131 6.71 3.92 -23.40
CA PHE A 131 7.69 3.40 -24.36
C PHE A 131 7.06 2.58 -25.50
N GLY A 132 5.74 2.41 -25.51
CA GLY A 132 5.03 1.65 -26.55
C GLY A 132 5.16 0.13 -26.42
N GLU A 133 5.59 -0.37 -25.26
CA GLU A 133 5.70 -1.81 -24.98
C GLU A 133 4.33 -2.42 -24.64
N LEU A 134 3.38 -1.59 -24.22
CA LEU A 134 2.00 -1.97 -23.90
C LEU A 134 1.03 -0.90 -24.40
N ASP A 135 -0.17 -1.31 -24.79
CA ASP A 135 -1.25 -0.41 -25.21
C ASP A 135 -2.18 -0.02 -24.05
N ALA A 136 -2.27 -0.86 -23.03
CA ALA A 136 -3.19 -0.68 -21.88
C ALA A 136 -2.65 -1.30 -20.60
N ILE A 137 -3.11 -0.79 -19.46
CA ILE A 137 -2.85 -1.40 -18.14
C ILE A 137 -3.74 -2.65 -18.01
N PRO A 138 -3.18 -3.84 -17.76
CA PRO A 138 -3.99 -5.03 -17.49
C PRO A 138 -4.79 -4.84 -16.19
N THR A 139 -6.11 -4.99 -16.25
CA THR A 139 -7.01 -4.72 -15.11
C THR A 139 -7.02 -5.83 -14.05
N TRP A 140 -6.73 -7.07 -14.45
CA TRP A 140 -6.78 -8.21 -13.53
C TRP A 140 -5.81 -8.11 -12.32
N PRO A 141 -4.56 -7.55 -12.42
CA PRO A 141 -3.72 -7.39 -11.23
C PRO A 141 -4.28 -6.35 -10.27
N LEU A 142 -4.94 -5.30 -10.80
CA LEU A 142 -5.61 -4.28 -9.98
C LEU A 142 -6.73 -4.91 -9.15
N LEU A 143 -7.55 -5.74 -9.78
CA LEU A 143 -8.65 -6.46 -9.10
C LEU A 143 -8.10 -7.43 -8.04
N LEU A 144 -7.00 -8.15 -8.31
CA LEU A 144 -6.36 -9.02 -7.32
C LEU A 144 -5.82 -8.24 -6.12
N MET A 145 -5.17 -7.11 -6.36
CA MET A 145 -4.65 -6.25 -5.27
C MET A 145 -5.79 -5.68 -4.43
N LEU A 146 -6.87 -5.23 -5.07
CA LEU A 146 -8.07 -4.74 -4.39
C LEU A 146 -8.71 -5.87 -3.56
N ALA A 147 -8.86 -7.06 -4.12
CA ALA A 147 -9.37 -8.23 -3.41
C ALA A 147 -8.48 -8.59 -2.20
N ALA A 148 -7.15 -8.51 -2.33
CA ALA A 148 -6.21 -8.74 -1.24
C ALA A 148 -6.36 -7.71 -0.11
N ILE A 149 -6.63 -6.43 -0.42
CA ILE A 149 -6.92 -5.40 0.57
C ILE A 149 -8.20 -5.76 1.35
N PHE A 150 -9.30 -6.06 0.65
CA PHE A 150 -10.56 -6.45 1.29
C PHE A 150 -10.44 -7.74 2.10
N ALA A 151 -9.71 -8.74 1.59
CA ALA A 151 -9.44 -9.97 2.32
C ALA A 151 -8.62 -9.73 3.60
N SER A 152 -7.68 -8.78 3.57
CA SER A 152 -6.89 -8.39 4.74
C SER A 152 -7.79 -7.76 5.81
N VAL A 153 -8.69 -6.86 5.42
CA VAL A 153 -9.68 -6.24 6.32
C VAL A 153 -10.64 -7.29 6.87
N GLY A 154 -11.19 -8.16 6.02
CA GLY A 154 -12.09 -9.26 6.45
C GLY A 154 -11.42 -10.21 7.43
N SER A 155 -10.16 -10.59 7.16
CA SER A 155 -9.36 -11.44 8.06
C SER A 155 -9.11 -10.77 9.42
N TYR A 156 -8.84 -9.46 9.42
CA TYR A 156 -8.71 -8.69 10.65
C TYR A 156 -10.00 -8.70 11.46
N ILE A 157 -11.13 -8.33 10.84
CA ILE A 157 -12.44 -8.28 11.51
C ILE A 157 -12.79 -9.65 12.09
N TYR A 158 -12.64 -10.71 11.29
CA TYR A 158 -12.90 -12.09 11.74
C TYR A 158 -12.07 -12.47 12.98
N LYS A 159 -10.75 -12.20 12.92
CA LYS A 159 -9.85 -12.50 14.06
C LYS A 159 -10.14 -11.65 15.28
N ALA A 160 -10.46 -10.37 15.09
CA ALA A 160 -10.78 -9.46 16.16
C ALA A 160 -12.05 -9.89 16.90
N LEU A 161 -13.12 -10.25 16.17
CA LEU A 161 -14.39 -10.72 16.74
C LEU A 161 -14.25 -12.09 17.41
N LYS A 162 -13.53 -13.03 16.79
CA LYS A 162 -13.36 -14.39 17.34
C LYS A 162 -12.55 -14.42 18.63
N ASN A 163 -11.63 -13.45 18.81
CA ASN A 163 -10.70 -13.39 19.96
C ASN A 163 -10.93 -12.12 20.81
N GLY A 164 -12.13 -11.58 20.75
CA GLY A 164 -12.59 -10.39 21.48
C GLY A 164 -13.03 -10.65 22.92
#